data_21077518ea3ef057298c6a89248b52b6
#
_entry.id   21077518ea3ef057298c6a89248b52b6
#
_cell.length_a   1.000
_cell.length_b   1.000
_cell.length_c   1.000
_cell.angle_alpha   90.00
_cell.angle_beta   90.00
_cell.angle_gamma   90.00
#
_symmetry.space_group_name_H-M   'P 1'
#
loop_
_entity.id
_entity.type
_entity.pdbx_description
1 polymer ?
#
loop_
_entity_poly.entity_id
_entity_poly.type
_entity_poly.pdbx_seq_one_letter_code
_entity_poly.pdbx_strand_id
1 'polypeptide(L)'
;MKNRIIQIFLLGLLSACSGNKDSVETVPLNCDVYKITIPLDEAYYDSVTSHIADTSFVVLNEGNNIMFSCADKIIEYNNKYYILDQSALRTVVSFKKDGTSDIKYGRVGQGPGEYVFPWDMHVDETGVYVLDTNSKKIIHYTESGTFLSEQKIPFFADAFKRLKNGNFIFNTTPDGTQMPALIYTDSLMNPIARSMPYQEGYIGGCTTNEIFRNNNSGLCYYRSPSDSLAILDEDGKVHTFIVFDFLDKAISQKAKTDYLAFRRSKPSADYLRLVNSPIVVSDSTWIGLIEDGNSQYTIIFNPFNNKCGCRKFTKSSSVYDIIEPMSSDGKGTIVSLISHELENMCRDYESLPDTIRN
;
A
#
# COMPACT_ATOMS: atom_id res chain seq x y z
N MET A 1 -8.76 10.47 -27.78
CA MET A 1 -10.22 10.75 -27.68
C MET A 1 -10.61 10.51 -26.23
N LYS A 2 -11.03 11.56 -25.51
CA LYS A 2 -11.46 11.46 -24.12
C LYS A 2 -12.80 10.74 -24.07
N ASN A 3 -12.85 9.49 -23.68
CA ASN A 3 -14.11 8.81 -23.35
C ASN A 3 -14.54 9.23 -21.94
N ARG A 4 -15.34 10.29 -21.88
CA ARG A 4 -16.08 10.62 -20.68
C ARG A 4 -17.32 9.73 -20.66
N ILE A 5 -17.37 8.75 -19.78
CA ILE A 5 -18.56 7.91 -19.57
C ILE A 5 -18.79 7.73 -18.08
N ILE A 6 -20.00 8.17 -17.69
CA ILE A 6 -20.79 7.82 -16.51
C ILE A 6 -20.41 8.51 -15.21
N GLN A 7 -21.19 9.59 -14.93
CA GLN A 7 -21.43 10.06 -13.56
C GLN A 7 -22.25 9.02 -12.81
N ILE A 8 -21.65 8.37 -11.82
CA ILE A 8 -22.39 7.59 -10.84
C ILE A 8 -22.87 8.57 -9.76
N PHE A 9 -24.15 8.99 -9.87
CA PHE A 9 -24.83 9.71 -8.81
C PHE A 9 -25.14 8.72 -7.68
N LEU A 10 -24.41 8.75 -6.60
CA LEU A 10 -24.83 8.17 -5.32
C LEU A 10 -25.58 9.28 -4.55
N LEU A 11 -26.90 9.34 -4.69
CA LEU A 11 -27.77 10.14 -3.82
C LEU A 11 -27.84 9.45 -2.44
N GLY A 12 -27.06 9.93 -1.50
CA GLY A 12 -27.24 9.64 -0.08
C GLY A 12 -28.28 10.59 0.52
N LEU A 13 -29.41 10.05 0.91
CA LEU A 13 -30.45 10.77 1.67
C LEU A 13 -29.92 11.24 3.01
N LEU A 14 -29.96 12.55 3.21
CA LEU A 14 -29.68 13.22 4.48
C LEU A 14 -30.87 13.03 5.42
N SER A 15 -30.73 12.25 6.46
CA SER A 15 -31.58 12.36 7.65
C SER A 15 -30.86 13.20 8.71
N ALA A 16 -31.39 14.39 8.92
CA ALA A 16 -30.97 15.27 9.98
C ALA A 16 -31.45 14.73 11.33
N CYS A 17 -30.53 14.42 12.24
CA CYS A 17 -30.82 14.37 13.67
C CYS A 17 -29.88 15.34 14.37
N SER A 18 -30.49 16.31 15.05
CA SER A 18 -29.87 17.37 15.87
C SER A 18 -29.15 16.81 17.09
N GLY A 19 -27.90 17.18 17.24
CA GLY A 19 -27.11 16.98 18.46
C GLY A 19 -25.75 17.60 18.25
N ASN A 20 -25.46 18.70 18.96
CA ASN A 20 -24.15 19.38 18.96
C ASN A 20 -23.03 18.40 19.28
N LYS A 21 -22.33 17.93 18.27
CA LYS A 21 -20.98 17.37 18.31
C LYS A 21 -20.25 17.95 17.11
N ASP A 22 -19.03 18.39 17.33
CA ASP A 22 -18.14 18.96 16.33
C ASP A 22 -18.30 18.25 15.00
N SER A 23 -18.85 18.95 14.01
CA SER A 23 -19.20 18.36 12.71
C SER A 23 -17.92 18.17 11.89
N VAL A 24 -17.38 16.96 11.97
CA VAL A 24 -16.27 16.56 11.09
C VAL A 24 -16.76 16.64 9.65
N GLU A 25 -16.09 17.43 8.83
CA GLU A 25 -16.46 17.67 7.45
C GLU A 25 -16.43 16.36 6.63
N THR A 26 -17.44 16.15 5.80
CA THR A 26 -17.43 15.06 4.81
C THR A 26 -16.98 15.61 3.48
N VAL A 27 -15.83 15.13 2.98
CA VAL A 27 -15.28 15.56 1.70
C VAL A 27 -16.09 14.91 0.57
N PRO A 28 -16.76 15.69 -0.30
CA PRO A 28 -17.48 15.15 -1.44
C PRO A 28 -16.50 14.61 -2.50
N LEU A 29 -16.87 13.49 -3.12
CA LEU A 29 -16.09 12.87 -4.20
C LEU A 29 -16.59 13.40 -5.55
N ASN A 30 -15.88 14.36 -6.14
CA ASN A 30 -16.06 14.78 -7.52
C ASN A 30 -14.74 14.51 -8.28
N CYS A 31 -14.66 13.33 -8.91
CA CYS A 31 -13.42 12.76 -9.40
C CYS A 31 -13.49 12.40 -10.88
N ASP A 32 -12.35 12.49 -11.56
CA ASP A 32 -12.16 11.85 -12.86
C ASP A 32 -12.09 10.33 -12.69
N VAL A 33 -12.57 9.57 -13.68
CA VAL A 33 -12.54 8.12 -13.67
C VAL A 33 -11.86 7.60 -14.94
N TYR A 34 -10.82 6.82 -14.76
CA TYR A 34 -10.12 6.10 -15.83
C TYR A 34 -10.34 4.61 -15.67
N LYS A 35 -10.41 3.88 -16.79
CA LYS A 35 -10.62 2.44 -16.79
C LYS A 35 -9.42 1.75 -17.41
N ILE A 36 -8.92 0.71 -16.75
CA ILE A 36 -7.87 -0.18 -17.24
C ILE A 36 -8.46 -1.57 -17.41
N THR A 37 -8.52 -2.04 -18.65
CA THR A 37 -8.92 -3.43 -18.94
C THR A 37 -7.69 -4.34 -18.79
N ILE A 38 -7.80 -5.39 -17.98
CA ILE A 38 -6.72 -6.33 -17.75
C ILE A 38 -6.74 -7.38 -18.86
N PRO A 39 -5.71 -7.43 -19.73
CA PRO A 39 -5.62 -8.43 -20.77
C PRO A 39 -5.18 -9.77 -20.15
N LEU A 40 -6.06 -10.76 -20.14
CA LEU A 40 -5.76 -12.09 -19.61
C LEU A 40 -5.27 -13.06 -20.72
N ASP A 41 -5.35 -12.65 -21.96
CA ASP A 41 -4.92 -13.44 -23.12
C ASP A 41 -3.39 -13.45 -23.21
N GLU A 42 -2.83 -14.61 -23.53
CA GLU A 42 -1.36 -14.82 -23.64
C GLU A 42 -0.65 -13.91 -24.66
N ALA A 43 -1.39 -13.18 -25.48
CA ALA A 43 -0.84 -12.31 -26.53
C ALA A 43 -0.28 -10.96 -26.01
N TYR A 44 -0.52 -10.59 -24.76
CA TYR A 44 -0.07 -9.31 -24.17
C TYR A 44 0.91 -9.53 -23.01
N TYR A 45 1.99 -10.26 -23.27
CA TYR A 45 3.07 -10.42 -22.30
C TYR A 45 4.00 -9.22 -22.37
N ASP A 46 3.87 -8.34 -21.37
CA ASP A 46 4.92 -7.37 -21.08
C ASP A 46 5.66 -7.82 -19.82
N SER A 47 6.95 -8.08 -19.95
CA SER A 47 7.79 -8.53 -18.83
C SER A 47 8.41 -7.32 -18.15
N VAL A 48 8.40 -7.28 -16.81
CA VAL A 48 9.16 -6.27 -16.07
C VAL A 48 10.62 -6.24 -16.52
N THR A 49 11.19 -7.40 -16.81
CA THR A 49 12.57 -7.55 -17.30
C THR A 49 12.86 -6.73 -18.54
N SER A 50 11.89 -6.59 -19.48
CA SER A 50 12.08 -5.79 -20.70
C SER A 50 12.15 -4.28 -20.45
N HIS A 51 11.72 -3.82 -19.28
CA HIS A 51 11.74 -2.41 -18.86
C HIS A 51 12.91 -2.08 -17.92
N ILE A 52 13.67 -3.09 -17.46
CA ILE A 52 14.83 -2.87 -16.60
C ILE A 52 16.03 -2.47 -17.44
N ALA A 53 16.55 -1.27 -17.21
CA ALA A 53 17.75 -0.77 -17.89
C ALA A 53 19.02 -1.17 -17.15
N ASP A 54 18.98 -1.21 -15.82
CA ASP A 54 20.11 -1.56 -14.97
C ASP A 54 19.63 -2.15 -13.64
N THR A 55 20.48 -2.96 -13.00
CA THR A 55 20.18 -3.61 -11.73
C THR A 55 21.41 -3.52 -10.81
N SER A 56 21.19 -3.09 -9.58
CA SER A 56 22.18 -3.15 -8.53
C SER A 56 21.67 -3.93 -7.33
N PHE A 57 22.58 -4.59 -6.62
CA PHE A 57 22.26 -5.39 -5.45
C PHE A 57 22.94 -4.79 -4.23
N VAL A 58 22.22 -4.76 -3.13
CA VAL A 58 22.72 -4.29 -1.84
C VAL A 58 22.46 -5.37 -0.79
N VAL A 59 23.53 -5.91 -0.21
CA VAL A 59 23.44 -6.83 0.92
C VAL A 59 23.21 -6.03 2.18
N LEU A 60 22.11 -6.29 2.89
CA LEU A 60 21.81 -5.63 4.16
C LEU A 60 22.54 -6.37 5.28
N ASN A 61 23.57 -5.72 5.82
CA ASN A 61 24.40 -6.29 6.88
C ASN A 61 23.78 -6.00 8.24
N GLU A 62 23.22 -7.02 8.86
CA GLU A 62 22.68 -6.95 10.21
C GLU A 62 23.82 -6.76 11.24
N GLY A 63 23.53 -6.02 12.30
CA GLY A 63 24.48 -5.81 13.37
C GLY A 63 23.96 -4.88 14.47
N ASN A 64 24.60 -4.87 15.63
CA ASN A 64 24.27 -3.98 16.75
C ASN A 64 22.78 -4.00 17.18
N ASN A 65 22.12 -5.16 17.17
CA ASN A 65 20.69 -5.33 17.40
C ASN A 65 19.79 -4.71 16.32
N ILE A 66 20.34 -4.39 15.15
CA ILE A 66 19.60 -3.95 13.97
C ILE A 66 19.45 -5.17 13.07
N MET A 67 18.26 -5.77 13.10
CA MET A 67 17.90 -6.94 12.34
C MET A 67 16.40 -6.94 12.03
N PHE A 68 16.02 -7.67 11.02
CA PHE A 68 14.62 -7.95 10.65
C PHE A 68 14.53 -9.40 10.13
N SER A 69 13.35 -9.98 10.16
CA SER A 69 13.09 -11.32 9.62
C SER A 69 12.18 -11.25 8.40
N CYS A 70 11.20 -10.34 8.44
CA CYS A 70 10.32 -10.05 7.34
C CYS A 70 10.38 -8.56 7.02
N ALA A 71 10.49 -8.20 5.75
CA ALA A 71 10.30 -6.81 5.34
C ALA A 71 8.85 -6.65 4.84
N ASP A 72 7.95 -6.33 5.76
CA ASP A 72 6.55 -6.08 5.42
C ASP A 72 6.38 -4.75 4.68
N LYS A 73 7.28 -3.80 4.93
CA LYS A 73 7.35 -2.52 4.23
C LYS A 73 8.77 -2.01 4.13
N ILE A 74 9.13 -1.48 2.95
CA ILE A 74 10.39 -0.78 2.71
C ILE A 74 10.09 0.64 2.23
N ILE A 75 10.74 1.63 2.84
CA ILE A 75 10.73 3.01 2.36
C ILE A 75 12.17 3.42 2.08
N GLU A 76 12.43 3.85 0.86
CA GLU A 76 13.67 4.53 0.52
C GLU A 76 13.49 6.03 0.72
N TYR A 77 14.29 6.61 1.58
CA TYR A 77 14.28 8.04 1.87
C TYR A 77 15.64 8.52 2.33
N ASN A 78 16.05 9.70 1.87
CA ASN A 78 17.28 10.39 2.29
C ASN A 78 18.52 9.47 2.36
N ASN A 79 18.74 8.70 1.28
CA ASN A 79 19.89 7.83 1.14
C ASN A 79 19.95 6.65 2.15
N LYS A 80 18.78 6.21 2.63
CA LYS A 80 18.61 5.07 3.54
C LYS A 80 17.44 4.18 3.09
N TYR A 81 17.46 2.95 3.56
CA TYR A 81 16.34 2.02 3.52
C TYR A 81 15.76 1.90 4.93
N TYR A 82 14.48 2.19 5.08
CA TYR A 82 13.72 1.99 6.31
C TYR A 82 12.87 0.74 6.14
N ILE A 83 12.97 -0.18 7.09
CA ILE A 83 12.31 -1.48 7.04
C ILE A 83 11.39 -1.60 8.25
N LEU A 84 10.14 -1.94 7.99
CA LEU A 84 9.18 -2.38 8.99
C LEU A 84 9.06 -3.89 8.89
N ASP A 85 9.33 -4.57 9.99
CA ASP A 85 9.00 -5.96 10.25
C ASP A 85 7.85 -5.97 11.27
N GLN A 86 6.62 -6.10 10.79
CA GLN A 86 5.43 -6.20 11.66
C GLN A 86 5.14 -7.65 12.03
N SER A 87 5.47 -8.59 11.13
CA SER A 87 5.00 -9.97 11.17
C SER A 87 5.82 -10.85 12.11
N ALA A 88 7.13 -10.63 12.20
CA ALA A 88 8.05 -11.51 12.92
C ALA A 88 8.69 -10.81 14.14
N LEU A 89 9.59 -9.87 13.94
CA LEU A 89 10.35 -9.25 15.03
C LEU A 89 9.70 -8.00 15.62
N ARG A 90 8.66 -7.47 14.98
CA ARG A 90 7.96 -6.25 15.38
C ARG A 90 8.95 -5.11 15.61
N THR A 91 9.67 -4.75 14.57
CA THR A 91 10.73 -3.77 14.63
C THR A 91 10.68 -2.79 13.47
N VAL A 92 11.20 -1.59 13.70
CA VAL A 92 11.47 -0.60 12.66
C VAL A 92 12.95 -0.31 12.69
N VAL A 93 13.64 -0.52 11.57
CA VAL A 93 15.07 -0.36 11.45
C VAL A 93 15.44 0.41 10.18
N SER A 94 16.64 0.99 10.13
CA SER A 94 17.18 1.54 8.90
C SER A 94 18.55 0.99 8.58
N PHE A 95 18.86 1.02 7.28
CA PHE A 95 20.16 0.69 6.70
C PHE A 95 20.57 1.84 5.79
N LYS A 96 21.88 2.08 5.71
CA LYS A 96 22.44 3.00 4.72
C LYS A 96 22.34 2.40 3.32
N LYS A 97 22.54 3.23 2.29
CA LYS A 97 22.51 2.79 0.89
C LYS A 97 23.57 1.73 0.54
N ASP A 98 24.65 1.65 1.31
CA ASP A 98 25.69 0.62 1.17
C ASP A 98 25.33 -0.70 1.89
N GLY A 99 24.15 -0.79 2.52
CA GLY A 99 23.67 -1.95 3.26
C GLY A 99 24.16 -2.01 4.71
N THR A 100 24.96 -1.06 5.18
CA THR A 100 25.39 -1.01 6.58
C THR A 100 24.20 -0.72 7.49
N SER A 101 24.05 -1.49 8.58
CA SER A 101 23.05 -1.23 9.62
C SER A 101 23.23 0.17 10.23
N ASP A 102 22.11 0.87 10.48
CA ASP A 102 22.12 2.26 10.89
C ASP A 102 21.39 2.49 12.22
N ILE A 103 20.05 2.50 12.23
CA ILE A 103 19.24 2.86 13.40
C ILE A 103 18.14 1.83 13.64
N LYS A 104 17.85 1.58 14.91
CA LYS A 104 16.62 0.94 15.38
C LYS A 104 15.72 1.99 16.02
N TYR A 105 14.48 2.09 15.54
CA TYR A 105 13.50 3.07 16.01
C TYR A 105 12.61 2.43 17.06
N GLY A 106 12.78 2.81 18.32
CA GLY A 106 12.02 2.25 19.44
C GLY A 106 12.31 0.77 19.71
N ARG A 107 11.39 0.16 20.43
CA ARG A 107 11.40 -1.28 20.77
C ARG A 107 10.00 -1.73 21.20
N VAL A 108 9.80 -3.02 21.27
CA VAL A 108 8.56 -3.60 21.83
C VAL A 108 8.47 -3.29 23.33
N GLY A 109 7.36 -2.65 23.72
CA GLY A 109 7.09 -2.24 25.10
C GLY A 109 5.88 -1.31 25.20
N GLN A 110 5.66 -0.72 26.38
CA GLN A 110 4.53 0.17 26.68
C GLN A 110 4.96 1.53 27.24
N GLY A 111 6.26 1.76 27.33
CA GLY A 111 6.82 3.04 27.76
C GLY A 111 6.78 4.12 26.68
N PRO A 112 7.15 5.36 27.01
CA PRO A 112 7.27 6.43 26.02
C PRO A 112 8.27 6.05 24.90
N GLY A 113 7.84 6.22 23.64
CA GLY A 113 8.65 5.82 22.49
C GLY A 113 8.78 4.31 22.29
N GLU A 114 7.96 3.50 22.95
CA GLU A 114 7.85 2.06 22.71
C GLU A 114 6.52 1.73 22.02
N TYR A 115 6.47 0.63 21.28
CA TYR A 115 5.27 0.13 20.60
C TYR A 115 4.99 -1.31 20.98
N VAL A 116 3.73 -1.70 20.98
CA VAL A 116 3.28 -3.08 21.19
C VAL A 116 3.22 -3.82 19.86
N PHE A 117 2.67 -3.15 18.84
CA PHE A 117 2.51 -3.71 17.52
C PHE A 117 2.69 -2.63 16.44
N PRO A 118 3.92 -2.45 15.91
CA PRO A 118 4.18 -1.51 14.84
C PRO A 118 3.55 -2.05 13.56
N TRP A 119 2.49 -1.39 13.08
CA TRP A 119 1.69 -1.89 11.98
C TRP A 119 1.96 -1.17 10.66
N ASP A 120 2.26 0.11 10.72
CA ASP A 120 2.62 0.91 9.55
C ASP A 120 3.68 1.95 9.93
N MET A 121 4.41 2.43 8.96
CA MET A 121 5.39 3.50 9.12
C MET A 121 5.31 4.52 8.00
N HIS A 122 5.70 5.74 8.32
CA HIS A 122 5.91 6.84 7.38
C HIS A 122 7.26 7.51 7.69
N VAL A 123 7.95 7.93 6.64
CA VAL A 123 9.23 8.64 6.73
C VAL A 123 9.16 9.88 5.86
N ASP A 124 9.53 11.02 6.42
CA ASP A 124 9.64 12.29 5.72
C ASP A 124 10.79 13.15 6.30
N GLU A 125 10.86 14.41 5.91
CA GLU A 125 11.88 15.37 6.36
C GLU A 125 11.82 15.67 7.86
N THR A 126 10.75 15.32 8.54
CA THR A 126 10.60 15.54 9.98
C THR A 126 11.00 14.32 10.81
N GLY A 127 11.18 13.16 10.17
CA GLY A 127 11.64 11.93 10.81
C GLY A 127 10.83 10.69 10.48
N VAL A 128 10.77 9.77 11.44
CA VAL A 128 10.13 8.46 11.33
C VAL A 128 8.90 8.39 12.22
N TYR A 129 7.78 8.06 11.63
CA TYR A 129 6.50 7.88 12.31
C TYR A 129 6.12 6.40 12.29
N VAL A 130 5.68 5.87 13.41
CA VAL A 130 5.26 4.48 13.57
C VAL A 130 3.84 4.44 14.10
N LEU A 131 2.96 3.73 13.41
CA LEU A 131 1.60 3.44 13.87
C LEU A 131 1.63 2.18 14.73
N ASP A 132 1.30 2.31 16.01
CA ASP A 132 1.00 1.19 16.90
C ASP A 132 -0.51 0.98 16.97
N THR A 133 -1.01 -0.01 16.26
CA THR A 133 -2.45 -0.31 16.20
C THR A 133 -3.01 -0.78 17.52
N ASN A 134 -2.25 -1.58 18.29
CA ASN A 134 -2.71 -2.09 19.58
C ASN A 134 -2.88 -0.97 20.60
N SER A 135 -1.95 -0.03 20.64
CA SER A 135 -1.98 1.11 21.56
C SER A 135 -2.74 2.30 20.99
N LYS A 136 -3.19 2.23 19.72
CA LYS A 136 -3.86 3.31 18.98
C LYS A 136 -3.08 4.61 19.09
N LYS A 137 -1.84 4.62 18.66
CA LYS A 137 -0.99 5.80 18.71
C LYS A 137 -0.04 5.89 17.53
N ILE A 138 0.34 7.12 17.20
CA ILE A 138 1.48 7.44 16.34
C ILE A 138 2.64 7.81 17.23
N ILE A 139 3.80 7.22 16.97
CA ILE A 139 5.05 7.53 17.66
C ILE A 139 5.97 8.21 16.67
N HIS A 140 6.60 9.31 17.06
CA HIS A 140 7.49 10.09 16.23
C HIS A 140 8.91 10.07 16.76
N TYR A 141 9.85 9.76 15.88
CA TYR A 141 11.29 9.76 16.13
C TYR A 141 11.99 10.69 15.16
N THR A 142 13.13 11.25 15.58
CA THR A 142 14.08 11.88 14.64
C THR A 142 14.62 10.85 13.66
N GLU A 143 15.23 11.29 12.56
CA GLU A 143 15.98 10.41 11.66
C GLU A 143 17.11 9.64 12.36
N SER A 144 17.68 10.19 13.45
CA SER A 144 18.69 9.53 14.28
C SER A 144 18.15 8.58 15.36
N GLY A 145 16.84 8.33 15.37
CA GLY A 145 16.18 7.38 16.29
C GLY A 145 15.82 7.95 17.66
N THR A 146 16.01 9.24 17.90
CA THR A 146 15.62 9.88 19.17
C THR A 146 14.09 10.01 19.21
N PHE A 147 13.46 9.52 20.28
CA PHE A 147 12.03 9.72 20.54
C PHE A 147 11.71 11.21 20.69
N LEU A 148 10.71 11.68 19.96
CA LEU A 148 10.22 13.06 20.02
C LEU A 148 8.87 13.18 20.73
N SER A 149 7.91 12.40 20.29
CA SER A 149 6.54 12.46 20.80
C SER A 149 5.75 11.21 20.48
N GLU A 150 4.64 11.02 21.21
CA GLU A 150 3.59 10.07 20.83
C GLU A 150 2.22 10.70 21.02
N GLN A 151 1.29 10.34 20.15
CA GLN A 151 -0.06 10.88 20.16
C GLN A 151 -1.08 9.77 19.97
N LYS A 152 -2.12 9.75 20.80
CA LYS A 152 -3.23 8.80 20.70
C LYS A 152 -4.14 9.18 19.55
N ILE A 153 -4.61 8.15 18.82
CA ILE A 153 -5.67 8.31 17.81
C ILE A 153 -7.00 7.77 18.39
N PRO A 154 -8.13 8.45 18.17
CA PRO A 154 -9.41 8.08 18.78
C PRO A 154 -10.17 6.98 18.05
N PHE A 155 -9.56 6.35 17.04
CA PHE A 155 -10.16 5.30 16.20
C PHE A 155 -9.16 4.17 15.94
N PHE A 156 -9.62 3.09 15.34
CA PHE A 156 -8.72 2.04 14.81
C PHE A 156 -8.28 2.40 13.39
N ALA A 157 -6.98 2.31 13.14
CA ALA A 157 -6.38 2.49 11.82
C ALA A 157 -5.38 1.38 11.55
N ASP A 158 -5.24 1.01 10.29
CA ASP A 158 -4.30 -0.01 9.80
C ASP A 158 -3.29 0.56 8.79
N ALA A 159 -3.45 1.80 8.36
CA ALA A 159 -2.45 2.52 7.58
C ALA A 159 -2.60 4.02 7.77
N PHE A 160 -1.52 4.76 7.53
CA PHE A 160 -1.52 6.21 7.59
C PHE A 160 -0.47 6.85 6.68
N LYS A 161 -0.66 8.13 6.43
CA LYS A 161 0.37 9.02 5.87
C LYS A 161 0.31 10.37 6.56
N ARG A 162 1.47 11.00 6.73
CA ARG A 162 1.56 12.42 7.02
C ARG A 162 1.51 13.20 5.71
N LEU A 163 0.67 14.21 5.63
CA LEU A 163 0.49 15.06 4.47
C LEU A 163 1.48 16.24 4.52
N LYS A 164 1.72 16.89 3.39
CA LYS A 164 2.66 18.03 3.31
C LYS A 164 2.28 19.21 4.21
N ASN A 165 0.99 19.40 4.45
CA ASN A 165 0.50 20.45 5.37
C ASN A 165 0.67 20.10 6.86
N GLY A 166 1.24 18.94 7.19
CA GLY A 166 1.45 18.46 8.56
C GLY A 166 0.26 17.69 9.17
N ASN A 167 -0.86 17.61 8.48
CA ASN A 167 -2.00 16.80 8.86
C ASN A 167 -1.74 15.31 8.56
N PHE A 168 -2.65 14.45 9.02
CA PHE A 168 -2.55 13.01 8.76
C PHE A 168 -3.81 12.49 8.07
N ILE A 169 -3.63 11.49 7.24
CA ILE A 169 -4.68 10.67 6.66
C ILE A 169 -4.52 9.24 7.14
N PHE A 170 -5.62 8.62 7.56
CA PHE A 170 -5.66 7.26 8.07
C PHE A 170 -6.63 6.42 7.28
N ASN A 171 -6.24 5.17 6.96
CA ASN A 171 -7.20 4.13 6.61
C ASN A 171 -7.74 3.53 7.91
N THR A 172 -9.07 3.42 8.02
CA THR A 172 -9.72 2.86 9.20
C THR A 172 -10.14 1.43 8.94
N THR A 173 -10.09 0.62 9.99
CA THR A 173 -10.62 -0.75 9.94
C THR A 173 -12.14 -0.69 10.12
N PRO A 174 -12.92 -1.35 9.24
CA PRO A 174 -14.38 -1.40 9.39
C PRO A 174 -14.75 -2.23 10.63
N ASP A 175 -15.63 -1.68 11.44
CA ASP A 175 -16.14 -2.31 12.67
C ASP A 175 -17.61 -2.76 12.58
N GLY A 176 -18.16 -2.78 11.36
CA GLY A 176 -19.57 -3.10 11.10
C GLY A 176 -20.50 -1.89 11.18
N THR A 177 -19.99 -0.71 11.54
CA THR A 177 -20.72 0.56 11.46
C THR A 177 -20.43 1.29 10.14
N GLN A 178 -21.18 2.34 9.82
CA GLN A 178 -20.90 3.20 8.67
C GLN A 178 -19.70 4.11 8.95
N MET A 179 -18.53 3.54 9.16
CA MET A 179 -17.31 4.30 9.33
C MET A 179 -16.76 4.74 7.97
N PRO A 180 -16.21 5.95 7.87
CA PRO A 180 -15.47 6.36 6.67
C PRO A 180 -14.22 5.51 6.54
N ALA A 181 -13.83 5.17 5.30
CA ALA A 181 -12.57 4.47 5.07
C ALA A 181 -11.37 5.38 5.37
N LEU A 182 -11.50 6.67 5.04
CA LEU A 182 -10.46 7.66 5.29
C LEU A 182 -10.90 8.66 6.35
N ILE A 183 -10.06 8.82 7.38
CA ILE A 183 -10.17 9.88 8.38
C ILE A 183 -8.94 10.80 8.25
N TYR A 184 -9.20 12.09 8.22
CA TYR A 184 -8.17 13.12 8.24
C TYR A 184 -8.11 13.73 9.64
N THR A 185 -6.90 13.96 10.13
CA THR A 185 -6.68 14.61 11.42
C THR A 185 -5.74 15.80 11.26
N ASP A 186 -5.84 16.73 12.18
CA ASP A 186 -4.77 17.71 12.38
C ASP A 186 -3.49 17.07 12.95
N SER A 187 -2.46 17.88 13.15
CA SER A 187 -1.19 17.43 13.74
C SER A 187 -1.29 16.97 15.21
N LEU A 188 -2.42 17.23 15.88
CA LEU A 188 -2.71 16.79 17.24
C LEU A 188 -3.63 15.57 17.29
N MET A 189 -3.86 14.91 16.14
CA MET A 189 -4.73 13.74 15.97
C MET A 189 -6.22 14.01 16.21
N ASN A 190 -6.68 15.28 16.18
CA ASN A 190 -8.11 15.58 16.18
C ASN A 190 -8.69 15.32 14.80
N PRO A 191 -9.77 14.53 14.64
CA PRO A 191 -10.43 14.33 13.36
C PRO A 191 -11.01 15.64 12.80
N ILE A 192 -10.64 16.00 11.55
CA ILE A 192 -11.09 17.22 10.88
C ILE A 192 -11.96 16.94 9.66
N ALA A 193 -11.75 15.81 8.97
CA ALA A 193 -12.54 15.43 7.80
C ALA A 193 -12.66 13.92 7.63
N ARG A 194 -13.58 13.48 6.76
CA ARG A 194 -13.83 12.07 6.42
C ARG A 194 -14.11 11.93 4.94
N SER A 195 -13.75 10.77 4.39
CA SER A 195 -13.96 10.46 2.97
C SER A 195 -14.15 8.97 2.75
N MET A 196 -14.70 8.60 1.61
CA MET A 196 -14.83 7.22 1.14
C MET A 196 -15.53 6.30 2.16
N PRO A 197 -16.83 6.49 2.43
CA PRO A 197 -17.56 5.66 3.38
C PRO A 197 -17.56 4.20 2.95
N TYR A 198 -17.49 3.29 3.92
CA TYR A 198 -17.74 1.87 3.68
C TYR A 198 -19.19 1.65 3.27
N GLN A 199 -19.42 0.66 2.42
CA GLN A 199 -20.78 0.23 2.13
C GLN A 199 -21.41 -0.41 3.39
N GLU A 200 -22.72 -0.24 3.55
CA GLU A 200 -23.46 -0.88 4.63
C GLU A 200 -23.24 -2.40 4.62
N GLY A 201 -23.01 -2.97 5.79
CA GLY A 201 -22.74 -4.40 5.94
C GLY A 201 -21.33 -4.84 5.55
N TYR A 202 -20.42 -3.91 5.22
CA TYR A 202 -19.04 -4.26 4.94
C TYR A 202 -18.34 -4.77 6.22
N ILE A 203 -17.98 -6.04 6.21
CA ILE A 203 -17.30 -6.71 7.31
C ILE A 203 -15.87 -7.01 6.84
N GLY A 204 -14.98 -6.08 7.00
CA GLY A 204 -13.55 -6.26 6.80
C GLY A 204 -13.14 -7.04 5.54
N GLY A 205 -12.12 -6.61 4.88
CA GLY A 205 -11.49 -7.31 3.78
C GLY A 205 -10.14 -7.89 4.18
N CYS A 206 -9.38 -8.33 3.22
CA CYS A 206 -7.96 -8.56 3.41
C CYS A 206 -7.28 -7.22 3.70
N THR A 207 -6.56 -7.14 4.78
CA THR A 207 -5.56 -6.08 4.95
C THR A 207 -4.46 -6.30 3.90
N THR A 208 -4.03 -5.24 3.28
CA THR A 208 -2.82 -5.22 2.44
C THR A 208 -1.77 -4.41 3.18
N ASN A 209 -0.51 -4.80 3.08
CA ASN A 209 0.57 -4.08 3.76
C ASN A 209 0.83 -2.70 3.16
N GLU A 210 0.38 -2.47 1.92
CA GLU A 210 0.64 -1.25 1.16
C GLU A 210 -0.66 -0.61 0.67
N ILE A 211 -1.42 -0.05 1.62
CA ILE A 211 -2.67 0.67 1.36
C ILE A 211 -2.40 2.02 0.70
N PHE A 212 -1.40 2.76 1.21
CA PHE A 212 -0.96 4.03 0.66
C PHE A 212 0.43 3.91 0.04
N ARG A 213 0.57 4.34 -1.21
CA ARG A 213 1.87 4.55 -1.85
C ARG A 213 1.99 5.97 -2.36
N ASN A 214 3.22 6.50 -2.35
CA ASN A 214 3.47 7.80 -2.94
C ASN A 214 3.36 7.73 -4.46
N ASN A 215 2.87 8.81 -5.06
CA ASN A 215 3.00 9.09 -6.50
C ASN A 215 3.64 10.47 -6.68
N ASN A 216 3.91 10.86 -7.92
CA ASN A 216 4.64 12.10 -8.22
C ASN A 216 3.91 13.39 -7.79
N SER A 217 2.62 13.31 -7.50
CA SER A 217 1.76 14.47 -7.16
C SER A 217 0.91 14.27 -5.91
N GLY A 218 1.16 13.22 -5.13
CA GLY A 218 0.40 12.91 -3.92
C GLY A 218 0.46 11.44 -3.55
N LEU A 219 -0.69 10.79 -3.40
CA LEU A 219 -0.81 9.42 -2.91
C LEU A 219 -1.70 8.55 -3.81
N CYS A 220 -1.35 7.28 -3.92
CA CYS A 220 -2.26 6.22 -4.33
C CYS A 220 -2.86 5.58 -3.09
N TYR A 221 -4.16 5.32 -3.12
CA TYR A 221 -4.88 4.62 -2.06
C TYR A 221 -5.65 3.45 -2.63
N TYR A 222 -5.31 2.26 -2.17
CA TYR A 222 -5.99 1.03 -2.54
C TYR A 222 -6.41 0.26 -1.29
N ARG A 223 -7.59 -0.34 -1.34
CA ARG A 223 -8.10 -1.22 -0.30
C ARG A 223 -8.74 -2.45 -0.91
N SER A 224 -8.14 -3.60 -0.63
CA SER A 224 -8.70 -4.90 -1.05
C SER A 224 -10.07 -5.13 -0.40
N PRO A 225 -11.04 -5.73 -1.11
CA PRO A 225 -11.00 -6.23 -2.49
C PRO A 225 -11.60 -5.26 -3.53
N SER A 226 -11.28 -3.98 -3.45
CA SER A 226 -11.77 -3.00 -4.44
C SER A 226 -11.23 -3.30 -5.84
N ASP A 227 -12.01 -2.98 -6.88
CA ASP A 227 -11.51 -2.92 -8.26
C ASP A 227 -11.03 -1.52 -8.62
N SER A 228 -10.97 -0.60 -7.65
CA SER A 228 -10.58 0.78 -7.91
C SER A 228 -9.47 1.23 -6.97
N LEU A 229 -8.57 2.01 -7.55
CA LEU A 229 -7.50 2.75 -6.91
C LEU A 229 -7.89 4.22 -6.89
N ALA A 230 -7.81 4.87 -5.74
CA ALA A 230 -7.97 6.31 -5.65
C ALA A 230 -6.63 7.02 -5.74
N ILE A 231 -6.57 8.13 -6.48
CA ILE A 231 -5.43 9.03 -6.51
C ILE A 231 -5.81 10.28 -5.72
N LEU A 232 -4.96 10.62 -4.77
CA LEU A 232 -5.11 11.75 -3.88
C LEU A 232 -4.00 12.77 -4.17
N ASP A 233 -4.32 14.06 -4.04
CA ASP A 233 -3.32 15.12 -4.07
C ASP A 233 -2.48 15.18 -2.78
N GLU A 234 -1.57 16.13 -2.70
CA GLU A 234 -0.65 16.33 -1.57
C GLU A 234 -1.35 16.69 -0.26
N ASP A 235 -2.58 17.22 -0.33
CA ASP A 235 -3.45 17.51 0.82
C ASP A 235 -4.37 16.33 1.16
N GLY A 236 -4.22 15.21 0.46
CA GLY A 236 -4.98 13.98 0.68
C GLY A 236 -6.38 13.99 0.05
N LYS A 237 -6.73 14.96 -0.79
CA LYS A 237 -8.03 15.03 -1.45
C LYS A 237 -8.07 14.07 -2.64
N VAL A 238 -9.07 13.20 -2.67
CA VAL A 238 -9.31 12.30 -3.80
C VAL A 238 -9.74 13.11 -5.03
N HIS A 239 -9.05 12.93 -6.15
CA HIS A 239 -9.36 13.65 -7.41
C HIS A 239 -9.52 12.71 -8.60
N THR A 240 -9.04 11.47 -8.53
CA THR A 240 -9.11 10.50 -9.64
C THR A 240 -9.33 9.10 -9.12
N PHE A 241 -10.13 8.32 -9.84
CA PHE A 241 -10.20 6.88 -9.68
C PHE A 241 -9.66 6.17 -10.92
N ILE A 242 -8.88 5.11 -10.70
CA ILE A 242 -8.52 4.13 -11.72
C ILE A 242 -9.30 2.87 -11.41
N VAL A 243 -10.14 2.43 -12.34
CA VAL A 243 -10.97 1.24 -12.20
C VAL A 243 -10.35 0.13 -13.05
N PHE A 244 -10.04 -0.99 -12.42
CA PHE A 244 -9.53 -2.18 -13.08
C PHE A 244 -10.70 -3.05 -13.53
N ASP A 245 -10.79 -3.29 -14.83
CA ASP A 245 -11.79 -4.18 -15.41
C ASP A 245 -11.21 -5.59 -15.53
N PHE A 246 -11.61 -6.43 -14.59
CA PHE A 246 -11.23 -7.85 -14.57
C PHE A 246 -12.16 -8.74 -15.41
N LEU A 247 -13.01 -8.13 -16.24
CA LEU A 247 -13.93 -8.82 -17.13
C LEU A 247 -14.85 -9.79 -16.35
N ASP A 248 -14.95 -11.03 -16.82
CA ASP A 248 -15.74 -12.09 -16.18
C ASP A 248 -15.18 -12.59 -14.85
N LYS A 249 -13.92 -12.21 -14.53
CA LYS A 249 -13.26 -12.53 -13.26
C LYS A 249 -13.41 -11.44 -12.18
N ALA A 250 -14.21 -10.42 -12.41
CA ALA A 250 -14.48 -9.38 -11.42
C ALA A 250 -15.25 -9.94 -10.21
N ILE A 251 -14.87 -9.53 -8.99
CA ILE A 251 -15.61 -9.85 -7.77
C ILE A 251 -16.90 -9.03 -7.74
N SER A 252 -18.05 -9.68 -7.59
CA SER A 252 -19.32 -8.97 -7.50
C SER A 252 -19.38 -8.05 -6.28
N GLN A 253 -20.15 -6.95 -6.36
CA GLN A 253 -20.31 -6.02 -5.24
C GLN A 253 -20.84 -6.71 -3.99
N LYS A 254 -21.79 -7.64 -4.14
CA LYS A 254 -22.30 -8.44 -3.03
C LYS A 254 -21.20 -9.28 -2.37
N ALA A 255 -20.28 -9.85 -3.14
CA ALA A 255 -19.18 -10.64 -2.61
C ALA A 255 -18.12 -9.76 -1.90
N LYS A 256 -17.98 -8.50 -2.31
CA LYS A 256 -17.05 -7.56 -1.67
C LYS A 256 -17.52 -7.11 -0.29
N THR A 257 -18.81 -7.10 0.02
CA THR A 257 -19.33 -6.72 1.34
C THR A 257 -18.96 -7.74 2.43
N ASP A 258 -18.88 -9.03 2.10
CA ASP A 258 -18.35 -10.07 2.99
C ASP A 258 -17.32 -10.93 2.26
N TYR A 259 -16.17 -10.31 2.00
CA TYR A 259 -15.09 -10.92 1.24
C TYR A 259 -14.49 -12.16 1.91
N LEU A 260 -14.44 -12.19 3.23
CA LEU A 260 -13.93 -13.36 3.96
C LEU A 260 -14.84 -14.57 3.81
N ALA A 261 -16.18 -14.38 3.88
CA ALA A 261 -17.13 -15.45 3.61
C ALA A 261 -17.07 -15.89 2.14
N PHE A 262 -16.95 -14.94 1.22
CA PHE A 262 -16.77 -15.23 -0.21
C PHE A 262 -15.53 -16.10 -0.46
N ARG A 263 -14.36 -15.75 0.09
CA ARG A 263 -13.13 -16.55 -0.03
C ARG A 263 -13.28 -17.97 0.53
N ARG A 264 -14.02 -18.14 1.61
CA ARG A 264 -14.28 -19.47 2.20
C ARG A 264 -15.21 -20.31 1.34
N SER A 265 -16.17 -19.68 0.66
CA SER A 265 -17.16 -20.36 -0.18
C SER A 265 -16.66 -20.69 -1.59
N LYS A 266 -15.65 -19.98 -2.08
CA LYS A 266 -15.02 -20.20 -3.39
C LYS A 266 -13.52 -20.39 -3.23
N PRO A 267 -13.04 -21.59 -2.91
CA PRO A 267 -11.62 -21.86 -2.67
C PRO A 267 -10.74 -21.82 -3.92
N SER A 268 -11.27 -21.61 -5.12
CA SER A 268 -10.46 -21.58 -6.35
C SER A 268 -10.83 -20.45 -7.30
N ALA A 269 -9.85 -19.78 -7.75
CA ALA A 269 -9.44 -19.32 -9.08
C ALA A 269 -10.41 -18.55 -10.00
N ASP A 270 -11.65 -18.25 -9.62
CA ASP A 270 -12.63 -17.66 -10.54
C ASP A 270 -12.70 -16.13 -10.46
N TYR A 271 -11.81 -15.48 -9.73
CA TYR A 271 -11.81 -14.03 -9.61
C TYR A 271 -10.41 -13.45 -9.51
N LEU A 272 -10.25 -12.22 -9.97
CA LEU A 272 -9.01 -11.46 -9.85
C LEU A 272 -9.16 -10.27 -8.90
N ARG A 273 -8.07 -9.91 -8.25
CA ARG A 273 -7.97 -8.70 -7.43
C ARG A 273 -6.55 -8.14 -7.44
N LEU A 274 -6.43 -6.86 -7.18
CA LEU A 274 -5.14 -6.28 -6.80
C LEU A 274 -4.70 -6.84 -5.44
N VAL A 275 -3.41 -7.10 -5.31
CA VAL A 275 -2.79 -7.52 -4.04
C VAL A 275 -2.54 -6.30 -3.17
N ASN A 276 -1.86 -5.29 -3.71
CA ASN A 276 -1.47 -4.07 -3.03
C ASN A 276 -1.75 -2.83 -3.87
N SER A 277 -1.58 -1.66 -3.30
CA SER A 277 -1.52 -0.42 -4.06
C SER A 277 -0.38 -0.51 -5.10
N PRO A 278 -0.64 -0.23 -6.39
CA PRO A 278 0.39 -0.26 -7.41
C PRO A 278 1.53 0.71 -7.12
N ILE A 279 2.72 0.37 -7.58
CA ILE A 279 3.88 1.23 -7.48
C ILE A 279 4.00 2.13 -8.70
N VAL A 280 4.29 3.39 -8.47
CA VAL A 280 4.49 4.40 -9.52
C VAL A 280 5.97 4.41 -9.88
N VAL A 281 6.29 3.94 -11.09
CA VAL A 281 7.67 3.95 -11.60
C VAL A 281 7.95 5.30 -12.28
N SER A 282 6.98 5.79 -13.03
CA SER A 282 7.00 7.11 -13.67
C SER A 282 5.55 7.59 -13.91
N ASP A 283 5.36 8.79 -14.44
CA ASP A 283 4.03 9.32 -14.77
C ASP A 283 3.22 8.41 -15.72
N SER A 284 3.90 7.62 -16.55
CA SER A 284 3.27 6.79 -17.58
C SER A 284 3.42 5.29 -17.35
N THR A 285 4.15 4.87 -16.30
CA THR A 285 4.46 3.45 -16.06
C THR A 285 4.24 3.11 -14.59
N TRP A 286 3.24 2.28 -14.36
CA TRP A 286 2.89 1.78 -13.05
C TRP A 286 2.93 0.28 -13.04
N ILE A 287 3.34 -0.31 -11.93
CA ILE A 287 3.43 -1.76 -11.73
C ILE A 287 2.50 -2.16 -10.60
N GLY A 288 1.66 -3.15 -10.85
CA GLY A 288 0.78 -3.75 -9.87
C GLY A 288 0.91 -5.27 -9.85
N LEU A 289 0.51 -5.86 -8.74
CA LEU A 289 0.33 -7.30 -8.61
C LEU A 289 -1.16 -7.59 -8.52
N ILE A 290 -1.59 -8.55 -9.31
CA ILE A 290 -2.94 -9.12 -9.21
C ILE A 290 -2.84 -10.61 -8.95
N GLU A 291 -3.85 -11.15 -8.29
CA GLU A 291 -3.93 -12.58 -8.02
C GLU A 291 -5.34 -13.11 -8.26
N ASP A 292 -5.42 -14.36 -8.68
CA ASP A 292 -6.55 -15.25 -8.45
C ASP A 292 -6.19 -16.19 -7.27
N GLY A 293 -7.11 -17.04 -6.83
CA GLY A 293 -6.82 -17.93 -5.71
C GLY A 293 -5.64 -18.91 -5.89
N ASN A 294 -5.09 -19.05 -7.11
CA ASN A 294 -4.07 -20.03 -7.45
C ASN A 294 -2.85 -19.44 -8.18
N SER A 295 -2.95 -18.22 -8.68
CA SER A 295 -1.93 -17.63 -9.54
C SER A 295 -1.74 -16.16 -9.23
N GLN A 296 -0.52 -15.70 -9.39
CA GLN A 296 -0.17 -14.28 -9.33
C GLN A 296 0.25 -13.80 -10.72
N TYR A 297 0.03 -12.51 -10.95
CA TYR A 297 0.37 -11.83 -12.19
C TYR A 297 0.95 -10.47 -11.88
N THR A 298 1.96 -10.07 -12.64
CA THR A 298 2.41 -8.67 -12.69
C THR A 298 1.65 -7.97 -13.79
N ILE A 299 1.16 -6.76 -13.50
CA ILE A 299 0.62 -5.84 -14.49
C ILE A 299 1.53 -4.61 -14.60
N ILE A 300 1.80 -4.20 -15.84
CA ILE A 300 2.47 -2.93 -16.15
C ILE A 300 1.47 -2.10 -16.93
N PHE A 301 1.13 -0.94 -16.44
CA PHE A 301 0.05 -0.17 -17.04
C PHE A 301 0.33 1.34 -17.02
N ASN A 302 -0.31 2.04 -17.95
CA ASN A 302 -0.41 3.48 -17.91
C ASN A 302 -1.80 3.87 -17.40
N PRO A 303 -1.90 4.56 -16.27
CA PRO A 303 -3.18 4.82 -15.62
C PRO A 303 -4.14 5.68 -16.44
N PHE A 304 -3.63 6.43 -17.43
CA PHE A 304 -4.40 7.46 -18.12
C PHE A 304 -4.74 7.15 -19.59
N ASN A 305 -4.32 5.99 -20.13
CA ASN A 305 -4.53 5.68 -21.56
C ASN A 305 -5.01 4.23 -21.84
N ASN A 306 -5.42 3.49 -20.82
CA ASN A 306 -5.87 2.10 -20.91
C ASN A 306 -4.84 1.12 -21.54
N LYS A 307 -3.54 1.43 -21.50
CA LYS A 307 -2.50 0.48 -21.88
C LYS A 307 -2.13 -0.36 -20.68
N CYS A 308 -2.22 -1.67 -20.81
CA CYS A 308 -1.88 -2.62 -19.77
C CYS A 308 -1.26 -3.88 -20.38
N GLY A 309 -0.08 -4.25 -19.89
CA GLY A 309 0.50 -5.57 -20.05
C GLY A 309 0.22 -6.41 -18.81
N CYS A 310 0.02 -7.73 -18.98
CA CYS A 310 -0.24 -8.65 -17.87
C CYS A 310 0.59 -9.92 -18.06
N ARG A 311 1.29 -10.36 -17.01
CA ARG A 311 2.11 -11.56 -17.05
C ARG A 311 1.85 -12.46 -15.85
N LYS A 312 1.49 -13.71 -16.12
CA LYS A 312 1.33 -14.75 -15.10
C LYS A 312 2.69 -15.23 -14.58
N PHE A 313 2.81 -15.43 -13.27
CA PHE A 313 3.97 -16.08 -12.68
C PHE A 313 3.98 -17.56 -12.98
N THR A 314 5.14 -18.05 -13.39
CA THR A 314 5.40 -19.48 -13.64
C THR A 314 6.82 -19.80 -13.16
N LYS A 315 7.15 -21.07 -13.01
CA LYS A 315 8.53 -21.49 -12.73
C LYS A 315 9.55 -21.09 -13.81
N SER A 316 9.08 -20.69 -15.00
CA SER A 316 9.91 -20.14 -16.06
C SER A 316 10.03 -18.62 -16.06
N SER A 317 9.37 -17.94 -15.14
CA SER A 317 9.48 -16.50 -14.99
C SER A 317 10.86 -16.10 -14.50
N SER A 318 11.32 -14.90 -14.88
CA SER A 318 12.51 -14.30 -14.31
C SER A 318 12.25 -13.88 -12.87
N VAL A 319 13.29 -13.84 -12.04
CA VAL A 319 13.22 -13.27 -10.70
C VAL A 319 12.64 -11.85 -10.72
N TYR A 320 13.00 -11.04 -11.70
CA TYR A 320 12.51 -9.67 -11.86
C TYR A 320 11.02 -9.56 -12.20
N ASP A 321 10.39 -10.63 -12.67
CA ASP A 321 8.96 -10.66 -12.96
C ASP A 321 8.12 -11.04 -11.74
N ILE A 322 8.72 -11.69 -10.74
CA ILE A 322 8.00 -12.23 -9.57
C ILE A 322 8.30 -11.52 -8.26
N ILE A 323 9.42 -10.78 -8.16
CA ILE A 323 9.71 -10.00 -6.95
C ILE A 323 8.72 -8.82 -6.84
N GLU A 324 8.15 -8.66 -5.66
CA GLU A 324 7.25 -7.54 -5.40
C GLU A 324 8.02 -6.23 -5.32
N PRO A 325 7.66 -5.20 -6.13
CA PRO A 325 8.20 -3.87 -5.95
C PRO A 325 7.72 -3.28 -4.62
N MET A 326 8.63 -2.93 -3.71
CA MET A 326 8.29 -2.47 -2.37
C MET A 326 8.36 -0.94 -2.23
N SER A 327 9.29 -0.30 -2.93
CA SER A 327 9.43 1.16 -2.91
C SER A 327 9.82 1.69 -4.29
N SER A 328 9.57 2.97 -4.55
CA SER A 328 9.98 3.67 -5.77
C SER A 328 10.25 5.14 -5.48
N ASP A 329 11.17 5.72 -6.24
CA ASP A 329 11.42 7.16 -6.26
C ASP A 329 10.48 7.93 -7.21
N GLY A 330 9.61 7.23 -7.94
CA GLY A 330 8.73 7.81 -8.96
C GLY A 330 9.44 8.31 -10.22
N LYS A 331 10.77 8.10 -10.33
CA LYS A 331 11.64 8.60 -11.40
C LYS A 331 12.32 7.49 -12.19
N GLY A 332 11.86 6.26 -11.98
CA GLY A 332 12.34 5.08 -12.69
C GLY A 332 13.06 4.06 -11.81
N THR A 333 13.39 4.37 -10.56
CA THR A 333 14.01 3.42 -9.63
C THR A 333 12.94 2.70 -8.82
N ILE A 334 13.06 1.39 -8.70
CA ILE A 334 12.26 0.56 -7.79
C ILE A 334 13.18 -0.23 -6.86
N VAL A 335 12.73 -0.44 -5.64
CA VAL A 335 13.38 -1.26 -4.63
C VAL A 335 12.52 -2.46 -4.35
N SER A 336 13.13 -3.64 -4.34
CA SER A 336 12.49 -4.91 -4.02
C SER A 336 13.40 -5.71 -3.10
N LEU A 337 12.84 -6.65 -2.35
CA LEU A 337 13.59 -7.60 -1.54
C LEU A 337 13.71 -8.93 -2.28
N ILE A 338 14.91 -9.49 -2.30
CA ILE A 338 15.17 -10.85 -2.77
C ILE A 338 15.33 -11.75 -1.54
N SER A 339 14.54 -12.80 -1.45
CA SER A 339 14.62 -13.80 -0.40
C SER A 339 14.93 -15.18 -0.97
N HIS A 340 15.44 -16.09 -0.15
CA HIS A 340 15.71 -17.47 -0.52
C HIS A 340 14.46 -18.23 -1.01
N GLU A 341 13.26 -17.80 -0.64
CA GLU A 341 12.02 -18.42 -1.11
C GLU A 341 11.88 -18.39 -2.64
N LEU A 342 12.52 -17.41 -3.30
CA LEU A 342 12.52 -17.26 -4.74
C LEU A 342 13.31 -18.35 -5.48
N GLU A 343 14.22 -19.08 -4.82
CA GLU A 343 15.06 -20.12 -5.42
C GLU A 343 14.25 -21.15 -6.23
N ASN A 344 13.14 -21.58 -5.66
CA ASN A 344 12.26 -22.58 -6.29
C ASN A 344 11.13 -21.98 -7.14
N MET A 345 11.04 -20.67 -7.22
CA MET A 345 9.93 -19.95 -7.84
C MET A 345 10.30 -19.34 -9.20
N CYS A 346 11.57 -19.14 -9.50
CA CYS A 346 12.00 -18.52 -10.74
C CYS A 346 13.09 -19.31 -11.46
N ARG A 347 13.21 -19.04 -12.76
CA ARG A 347 14.14 -19.72 -13.69
C ARG A 347 15.61 -19.35 -13.46
N ASP A 348 15.84 -18.11 -13.10
CA ASP A 348 17.16 -17.46 -13.15
C ASP A 348 17.72 -17.05 -11.78
N TYR A 349 17.17 -17.64 -10.70
CA TYR A 349 17.67 -17.39 -9.34
C TYR A 349 19.17 -17.69 -9.24
N GLU A 350 19.62 -18.81 -9.85
CA GLU A 350 21.03 -19.22 -9.89
C GLU A 350 21.94 -18.25 -10.64
N SER A 351 21.38 -17.35 -11.47
CA SER A 351 22.16 -16.31 -12.17
C SER A 351 22.41 -15.07 -11.29
N LEU A 352 21.76 -14.96 -10.13
CA LEU A 352 22.02 -13.89 -9.19
C LEU A 352 23.43 -14.03 -8.60
N PRO A 353 24.07 -12.91 -8.20
CA PRO A 353 25.37 -12.95 -7.53
C PRO A 353 25.33 -13.85 -6.27
N ASP A 354 26.42 -14.61 -6.04
CA ASP A 354 26.52 -15.50 -4.86
C ASP A 354 26.29 -14.74 -3.54
N THR A 355 26.73 -13.48 -3.47
CA THR A 355 26.52 -12.61 -2.30
C THR A 355 25.07 -12.27 -2.03
N ILE A 356 24.17 -12.53 -2.97
CA ILE A 356 22.73 -12.30 -2.84
C ILE A 356 22.00 -13.60 -2.51
N ARG A 357 22.54 -14.74 -3.00
CA ARG A 357 21.95 -16.07 -2.81
C ARG A 357 22.27 -16.70 -1.43
N ASN A 358 23.35 -16.25 -0.80
CA ASN A 358 23.84 -16.69 0.52
C ASN A 358 23.49 -15.70 1.64
#